data_f932a4dc282010e7d6507dc56fb96658
#
_entry.id   f932a4dc282010e7d6507dc56fb96658
#
_cell.length_a   1.000
_cell.length_b   1.000
_cell.length_c   1.000
_cell.angle_alpha   90.00
_cell.angle_beta   90.00
_cell.angle_gamma   90.00
#
_symmetry.space_group_name_H-M   'P 1'
#
loop_
_entity.id
_entity.type
_entity.pdbx_description
1 polymer ?
#
loop_
_entity_poly.entity_id
_entity_poly.type
_entity_poly.pdbx_seq_one_letter_code
_entity_poly.pdbx_strand_id
1 'polypeptide(L)'
;MHANAISLLRQCVEGISVIELGICGHLDAESTLLKWEDDGITPGTLRRWLQDNVWAQYGMGLWTEPWQDFMREFVAAMQPFAHYGSSLAQWQLRLHGFSEEVSEKGVTEQGVIEIRPRAYDPQKATRITLFHSIILYIMGRIWMAANQADSEFISLIDSLGAALGKSRYLDGHSTNWSQQFWAMMWERGGGTIFE
;
A
#
# COMPACT_ATOMS: atom_id res chain seq x y z
N MET A 1 2.61 17.14 -1.09
CA MET A 1 1.48 16.50 -0.38
C MET A 1 1.43 14.98 -0.59
N HIS A 2 1.66 14.46 -1.80
CA HIS A 2 1.55 13.03 -2.09
C HIS A 2 2.49 12.14 -1.24
N ALA A 3 3.73 12.53 -1.05
CA ALA A 3 4.70 11.78 -0.25
C ALA A 3 4.24 11.58 1.22
N ASN A 4 3.69 12.63 1.83
CA ASN A 4 3.16 12.53 3.19
C ASN A 4 1.95 11.57 3.27
N ALA A 5 1.11 11.53 2.22
CA ALA A 5 -0.03 10.64 2.17
C ALA A 5 0.37 9.16 2.18
N ILE A 6 1.50 8.81 1.52
CA ILE A 6 2.00 7.43 1.55
C ILE A 6 2.56 7.06 2.92
N SER A 7 3.27 7.97 3.57
CA SER A 7 3.74 7.74 4.94
C SER A 7 2.57 7.52 5.91
N LEU A 8 1.49 8.28 5.77
CA LEU A 8 0.26 8.09 6.55
C LEU A 8 -0.41 6.75 6.23
N LEU A 9 -0.43 6.34 4.96
CA LEU A 9 -0.97 5.03 4.56
C LEU A 9 -0.28 3.89 5.32
N ARG A 10 1.04 3.96 5.44
CA ARG A 10 1.83 2.99 6.20
C ARG A 10 1.44 2.97 7.69
N GLN A 11 1.30 4.14 8.31
CA GLN A 11 0.87 4.25 9.71
C GLN A 11 -0.55 3.71 9.91
N CYS A 12 -1.47 3.94 8.95
CA CYS A 12 -2.80 3.34 8.99
C CYS A 12 -2.77 1.81 9.03
N VAL A 13 -1.92 1.19 8.21
CA VAL A 13 -1.77 -0.29 8.20
C VAL A 13 -1.23 -0.81 9.53
N GLU A 14 -0.29 -0.11 10.15
CA GLU A 14 0.21 -0.49 11.47
C GLU A 14 -0.89 -0.37 12.54
N GLY A 15 -1.62 0.74 12.55
CA GLY A 15 -2.75 0.95 13.46
C GLY A 15 -3.86 -0.10 13.28
N ILE A 16 -4.20 -0.45 12.04
CA ILE A 16 -5.17 -1.50 11.75
C ILE A 16 -4.73 -2.86 12.31
N SER A 17 -3.44 -3.19 12.20
CA SER A 17 -2.93 -4.45 12.75
C SER A 17 -3.08 -4.53 14.27
N VAL A 18 -2.93 -3.41 14.98
CA VAL A 18 -3.17 -3.34 16.43
C VAL A 18 -4.67 -3.48 16.75
N ILE A 19 -5.54 -2.79 16.00
CA ILE A 19 -7.00 -2.93 16.14
C ILE A 19 -7.43 -4.37 15.89
N GLU A 20 -6.95 -4.98 14.81
CA GLU A 20 -7.23 -6.37 14.47
C GLU A 20 -6.85 -7.32 15.59
N LEU A 21 -5.65 -7.15 16.17
CA LEU A 21 -5.21 -7.93 17.32
C LEU A 21 -6.18 -7.79 18.49
N GLY A 22 -6.66 -6.57 18.77
CA GLY A 22 -7.59 -6.30 19.86
C GLY A 22 -8.98 -6.92 19.69
N ILE A 23 -9.43 -7.17 18.45
CA ILE A 23 -10.80 -7.63 18.18
C ILE A 23 -10.90 -9.04 17.57
N CYS A 24 -9.78 -9.69 17.22
CA CYS A 24 -9.79 -10.98 16.52
C CYS A 24 -10.33 -12.16 17.37
N GLY A 25 -10.51 -12.00 18.68
CA GLY A 25 -11.04 -13.02 19.59
C GLY A 25 -10.13 -14.24 19.82
N HIS A 26 -8.86 -14.19 19.39
CA HIS A 26 -7.92 -15.28 19.64
C HIS A 26 -7.45 -15.26 21.10
N LEU A 27 -7.32 -16.46 21.71
CA LEU A 27 -7.00 -16.64 23.13
C LEU A 27 -5.69 -15.94 23.55
N ASP A 28 -4.69 -15.92 22.67
CA ASP A 28 -3.37 -15.33 22.95
C ASP A 28 -3.25 -13.86 22.49
N ALA A 29 -4.32 -13.27 21.96
CA ALA A 29 -4.30 -11.91 21.43
C ALA A 29 -4.00 -10.88 22.53
N GLU A 30 -4.63 -11.02 23.71
CA GLU A 30 -4.42 -10.13 24.85
C GLU A 30 -2.96 -10.10 25.29
N SER A 31 -2.33 -11.28 25.44
CA SER A 31 -0.92 -11.36 25.82
C SER A 31 0.02 -10.73 24.81
N THR A 32 -0.34 -10.79 23.51
CA THR A 32 0.42 -10.18 22.43
C THR A 32 0.22 -8.66 22.41
N LEU A 33 -0.99 -8.18 22.71
CA LEU A 33 -1.31 -6.76 22.84
C LEU A 33 -0.54 -6.11 23.99
N LEU A 34 -0.50 -6.77 25.16
CA LEU A 34 0.30 -6.29 26.31
C LEU A 34 1.78 -6.18 25.97
N LYS A 35 2.35 -7.15 25.22
CA LYS A 35 3.74 -7.03 24.72
C LYS A 35 3.93 -5.86 23.78
N TRP A 36 2.91 -5.53 22.98
CA TRP A 36 2.93 -4.35 22.12
C TRP A 36 2.93 -3.05 22.92
N GLU A 37 2.06 -2.95 23.94
CA GLU A 37 1.98 -1.78 24.84
C GLU A 37 3.30 -1.53 25.59
N ASP A 38 4.01 -2.58 25.94
CA ASP A 38 5.32 -2.53 26.62
C ASP A 38 6.51 -2.35 25.64
N ASP A 39 6.27 -2.03 24.36
CA ASP A 39 7.29 -1.96 23.32
C ASP A 39 8.12 -3.26 23.15
N GLY A 40 7.60 -4.38 23.64
CA GLY A 40 8.27 -5.69 23.63
C GLY A 40 8.26 -6.39 22.27
N ILE A 41 7.43 -5.95 21.33
CA ILE A 41 7.36 -6.50 19.95
C ILE A 41 7.30 -5.40 18.91
N THR A 42 7.86 -5.68 17.72
CA THR A 42 7.83 -4.76 16.59
C THR A 42 6.54 -4.89 15.78
N PRO A 43 6.17 -3.87 14.96
CA PRO A 43 5.05 -3.99 14.03
C PRO A 43 5.15 -5.20 13.10
N GLY A 44 6.36 -5.57 12.70
CA GLY A 44 6.61 -6.76 11.88
C GLY A 44 6.32 -8.06 12.62
N THR A 45 6.71 -8.14 13.90
CA THR A 45 6.43 -9.30 14.77
C THR A 45 4.93 -9.45 15.02
N LEU A 46 4.22 -8.34 15.29
CA LEU A 46 2.77 -8.32 15.47
C LEU A 46 2.06 -8.83 14.20
N ARG A 47 2.43 -8.32 13.02
CA ARG A 47 1.83 -8.78 11.76
C ARG A 47 2.10 -10.24 11.46
N ARG A 48 3.30 -10.75 11.77
CA ARG A 48 3.60 -12.18 11.64
C ARG A 48 2.70 -13.00 12.54
N TRP A 49 2.48 -12.56 13.77
CA TRP A 49 1.56 -13.23 14.68
C TRP A 49 0.13 -13.29 14.11
N LEU A 50 -0.38 -12.18 13.55
CA LEU A 50 -1.69 -12.15 12.87
C LEU A 50 -1.73 -13.09 11.67
N GLN A 51 -0.69 -13.14 10.87
CA GLN A 51 -0.57 -14.06 9.73
C GLN A 51 -0.69 -15.51 10.18
N ASP A 52 0.01 -15.88 11.25
CA ASP A 52 0.10 -17.25 11.71
C ASP A 52 -1.17 -17.73 12.44
N ASN A 53 -1.94 -16.80 13.06
CA ASN A 53 -3.04 -17.15 13.94
C ASN A 53 -4.43 -16.66 13.47
N VAL A 54 -4.50 -15.65 12.60
CA VAL A 54 -5.76 -14.97 12.28
C VAL A 54 -6.07 -14.98 10.79
N TRP A 55 -5.13 -14.64 9.92
CA TRP A 55 -5.40 -14.33 8.52
C TRP A 55 -5.90 -15.49 7.66
N ALA A 56 -5.63 -16.73 8.04
CA ALA A 56 -6.10 -17.90 7.32
C ALA A 56 -7.65 -17.99 7.25
N GLN A 57 -8.35 -17.39 8.22
CA GLN A 57 -9.81 -17.41 8.29
C GLN A 57 -10.50 -16.35 7.39
N TYR A 58 -9.78 -15.36 6.85
CA TYR A 58 -10.38 -14.30 6.05
C TYR A 58 -10.61 -14.68 4.58
N GLY A 59 -10.13 -15.83 4.15
CA GLY A 59 -10.32 -16.32 2.78
C GLY A 59 -9.46 -15.58 1.76
N MET A 60 -10.10 -14.99 0.75
CA MET A 60 -9.44 -14.34 -0.37
C MET A 60 -9.30 -12.83 -0.19
N GLY A 61 -8.25 -12.25 -0.80
CA GLY A 61 -8.04 -10.82 -0.95
C GLY A 61 -8.90 -10.18 -2.06
N LEU A 62 -8.33 -9.21 -2.79
CA LEU A 62 -9.05 -8.48 -3.83
C LEU A 62 -9.12 -9.24 -5.17
N TRP A 63 -8.13 -10.07 -5.50
CA TRP A 63 -7.97 -10.72 -6.80
C TRP A 63 -7.81 -12.25 -6.70
N THR A 64 -8.52 -12.88 -5.81
CA THR A 64 -8.51 -14.35 -5.62
C THR A 64 -7.24 -14.95 -4.98
N GLU A 65 -6.29 -14.13 -4.59
CA GLU A 65 -5.15 -14.54 -3.76
C GLU A 65 -5.58 -14.78 -2.31
N PRO A 66 -4.89 -15.67 -1.56
CA PRO A 66 -5.12 -15.82 -0.13
C PRO A 66 -4.94 -14.48 0.60
N TRP A 67 -5.78 -14.21 1.60
CA TRP A 67 -5.73 -12.96 2.37
C TRP A 67 -4.33 -12.65 2.93
N GLN A 68 -3.64 -13.66 3.45
CA GLN A 68 -2.28 -13.50 3.96
C GLN A 68 -1.29 -12.99 2.90
N ASP A 69 -1.42 -13.45 1.66
CA ASP A 69 -0.56 -13.02 0.55
C ASP A 69 -0.90 -11.58 0.14
N PHE A 70 -2.19 -11.25 0.03
CA PHE A 70 -2.65 -9.88 -0.20
C PHE A 70 -2.08 -8.90 0.84
N MET A 71 -2.22 -9.20 2.13
CA MET A 71 -1.74 -8.34 3.20
C MET A 71 -0.21 -8.23 3.22
N ARG A 72 0.50 -9.34 3.01
CA ARG A 72 1.97 -9.35 2.95
C ARG A 72 2.49 -8.46 1.83
N GLU A 73 1.97 -8.63 0.62
CA GLU A 73 2.40 -7.86 -0.55
C GLU A 73 2.02 -6.38 -0.43
N PHE A 74 0.83 -6.08 0.07
CA PHE A 74 0.40 -4.70 0.31
C PHE A 74 1.30 -3.98 1.31
N VAL A 75 1.66 -4.62 2.42
CA VAL A 75 2.59 -4.07 3.42
C VAL A 75 4.00 -3.93 2.85
N ALA A 76 4.49 -4.93 2.11
CA ALA A 76 5.82 -4.91 1.51
C ALA A 76 5.97 -3.75 0.51
N ALA A 77 4.95 -3.46 -0.30
CA ALA A 77 4.97 -2.36 -1.25
C ALA A 77 5.09 -0.98 -0.59
N MET A 78 4.57 -0.81 0.61
CA MET A 78 4.64 0.45 1.36
C MET A 78 5.94 0.61 2.16
N GLN A 79 6.68 -0.47 2.39
CA GLN A 79 7.88 -0.45 3.24
C GLN A 79 8.95 0.56 2.79
N PRO A 80 9.26 0.73 1.49
CA PRO A 80 10.24 1.72 1.04
C PRO A 80 9.87 3.17 1.37
N PHE A 81 8.59 3.43 1.63
CA PHE A 81 8.05 4.77 1.89
C PHE A 81 7.76 5.03 3.38
N ALA A 82 8.06 4.06 4.23
CA ALA A 82 7.80 4.15 5.68
C ALA A 82 8.66 5.20 6.40
N HIS A 83 9.82 5.49 5.86
CA HIS A 83 10.80 6.41 6.44
C HIS A 83 11.20 7.49 5.43
N TYR A 84 11.68 8.62 5.91
CA TYR A 84 12.29 9.67 5.09
C TYR A 84 13.59 9.14 4.47
N GLY A 85 13.44 8.44 3.35
CA GLY A 85 14.54 7.87 2.58
C GLY A 85 14.57 8.39 1.16
N SER A 86 15.54 7.90 0.38
CA SER A 86 15.67 8.22 -1.05
C SER A 86 14.42 7.92 -1.85
N SER A 87 13.69 6.85 -1.53
CA SER A 87 12.44 6.49 -2.20
C SER A 87 11.35 7.56 -2.04
N LEU A 88 11.22 8.16 -0.85
CA LEU A 88 10.27 9.23 -0.61
C LEU A 88 10.69 10.54 -1.30
N ALA A 89 12.00 10.83 -1.33
CA ALA A 89 12.55 11.96 -2.07
C ALA A 89 12.33 11.79 -3.58
N GLN A 90 12.55 10.60 -4.13
CA GLN A 90 12.30 10.26 -5.53
C GLN A 90 10.85 10.52 -5.95
N TRP A 91 9.89 10.42 -5.05
CA TRP A 91 8.49 10.76 -5.30
C TRP A 91 8.29 12.22 -5.77
N GLN A 92 9.21 13.10 -5.43
CA GLN A 92 9.21 14.51 -5.86
C GLN A 92 10.00 14.74 -7.15
N LEU A 93 10.67 13.70 -7.66
CA LEU A 93 11.47 13.77 -8.87
C LEU A 93 10.59 13.51 -10.10
N ARG A 94 10.89 14.22 -11.19
CA ARG A 94 10.32 13.95 -12.50
C ARG A 94 11.46 13.84 -13.50
N LEU A 95 11.46 12.79 -14.30
CA LEU A 95 12.36 12.73 -15.45
C LEU A 95 11.85 13.75 -16.47
N HIS A 96 12.63 14.80 -16.71
CA HIS A 96 12.28 15.87 -17.65
C HIS A 96 12.59 15.48 -19.09
N GLY A 97 13.64 14.70 -19.29
CA GLY A 97 14.11 14.24 -20.60
C GLY A 97 15.49 13.65 -20.50
N PHE A 98 16.10 13.50 -21.64
CA PHE A 98 17.49 13.10 -21.78
C PHE A 98 18.26 14.23 -22.47
N SER A 99 19.47 14.49 -22.02
CA SER A 99 20.44 15.35 -22.70
C SER A 99 21.61 14.51 -23.17
N GLU A 100 22.11 14.81 -24.35
CA GLU A 100 23.33 14.21 -24.86
C GLU A 100 24.52 15.04 -24.42
N GLU A 101 25.49 14.45 -23.78
CA GLU A 101 26.77 15.05 -23.50
C GLU A 101 27.82 14.46 -24.43
N VAL A 102 28.38 15.29 -25.30
CA VAL A 102 29.45 14.90 -26.22
C VAL A 102 30.80 15.17 -25.55
N SER A 103 31.52 14.12 -25.25
CA SER A 103 32.88 14.21 -24.70
C SER A 103 33.90 13.57 -25.67
N GLU A 104 35.19 13.77 -25.43
CA GLU A 104 36.25 13.11 -26.20
C GLU A 104 36.17 11.56 -26.16
N LYS A 105 35.42 11.00 -25.19
CA LYS A 105 35.20 9.57 -25.00
C LYS A 105 33.95 9.03 -25.69
N GLY A 106 33.16 9.90 -26.33
CA GLY A 106 31.90 9.54 -27.01
C GLY A 106 30.70 10.35 -26.52
N VAL A 107 29.54 9.98 -27.06
CA VAL A 107 28.26 10.56 -26.67
C VAL A 107 27.69 9.78 -25.48
N THR A 108 27.38 10.47 -24.41
CA THR A 108 26.74 9.90 -23.22
C THR A 108 25.36 10.50 -23.07
N GLU A 109 24.32 9.66 -23.03
CA GLU A 109 22.96 10.08 -22.75
C GLU A 109 22.76 10.23 -21.24
N GLN A 110 22.39 11.41 -20.76
CA GLN A 110 22.15 11.69 -19.36
C GLN A 110 20.68 12.02 -19.14
N GLY A 111 20.06 11.34 -18.15
CA GLY A 111 18.72 11.67 -17.71
C GLY A 111 18.67 12.98 -16.93
N VAL A 112 17.89 13.96 -17.41
CA VAL A 112 17.66 15.23 -16.72
C VAL A 112 16.51 15.05 -15.73
N ILE A 113 16.82 15.11 -14.44
CA ILE A 113 15.85 14.97 -13.36
C ILE A 113 15.51 16.34 -12.80
N GLU A 114 14.22 16.66 -12.80
CA GLU A 114 13.69 17.89 -12.19
C GLU A 114 13.07 17.59 -10.84
N ILE A 115 13.43 18.37 -9.82
CA ILE A 115 12.75 18.35 -8.53
C ILE A 115 11.59 19.35 -8.61
N ARG A 116 10.36 18.85 -8.68
CA ARG A 116 9.18 19.72 -8.68
C ARG A 116 8.61 19.85 -7.28
N PRO A 117 8.63 21.05 -6.69
CA PRO A 117 7.97 21.27 -5.42
C PRO A 117 6.45 21.17 -5.60
N ARG A 118 5.83 20.16 -4.97
CA ARG A 118 4.40 20.10 -4.61
C ARG A 118 3.38 20.38 -5.73
N ALA A 119 3.69 20.11 -6.99
CA ALA A 119 2.68 20.17 -8.05
C ALA A 119 1.58 19.12 -7.78
N TYR A 120 0.33 19.51 -7.99
CA TYR A 120 -0.79 18.58 -7.96
C TYR A 120 -0.73 17.69 -9.20
N ASP A 121 -0.75 16.41 -8.97
CA ASP A 121 -0.80 15.38 -10.01
C ASP A 121 -2.08 14.58 -9.81
N PRO A 122 -3.06 14.69 -10.72
CA PRO A 122 -4.36 14.06 -10.55
C PRO A 122 -4.29 12.53 -10.60
N GLN A 123 -3.37 11.95 -11.36
CA GLN A 123 -3.24 10.49 -11.44
C GLN A 123 -2.66 9.93 -10.14
N LYS A 124 -1.58 10.56 -9.62
CA LYS A 124 -1.01 10.19 -8.32
C LYS A 124 -2.04 10.37 -7.20
N ALA A 125 -2.77 11.48 -7.21
CA ALA A 125 -3.83 11.71 -6.23
C ALA A 125 -4.90 10.62 -6.27
N THR A 126 -5.36 10.23 -7.46
CA THR A 126 -6.36 9.18 -7.64
C THR A 126 -5.85 7.84 -7.11
N ARG A 127 -4.64 7.43 -7.48
CA ARG A 127 -4.05 6.16 -7.02
C ARG A 127 -3.87 6.14 -5.50
N ILE A 128 -3.35 7.21 -4.91
CA ILE A 128 -3.23 7.33 -3.45
C ILE A 128 -4.59 7.22 -2.77
N THR A 129 -5.63 7.86 -3.32
CA THR A 129 -6.99 7.75 -2.80
C THR A 129 -7.49 6.30 -2.86
N LEU A 130 -7.22 5.58 -3.96
CA LEU A 130 -7.57 4.16 -4.08
C LEU A 130 -6.84 3.29 -3.05
N PHE A 131 -5.55 3.54 -2.79
CA PHE A 131 -4.84 2.82 -1.72
C PHE A 131 -5.44 3.07 -0.34
N HIS A 132 -5.89 4.30 -0.05
CA HIS A 132 -6.64 4.56 1.19
C HIS A 132 -8.00 3.85 1.20
N SER A 133 -8.66 3.73 0.05
CA SER A 133 -9.91 2.96 -0.05
C SER A 133 -9.68 1.45 0.17
N ILE A 134 -8.51 0.92 -0.21
CA ILE A 134 -8.11 -0.45 0.14
C ILE A 134 -7.98 -0.60 1.66
N ILE A 135 -7.46 0.40 2.37
CA ILE A 135 -7.42 0.40 3.84
C ILE A 135 -8.84 0.28 4.41
N LEU A 136 -9.81 1.02 3.87
CA LEU A 136 -11.21 0.91 4.30
C LEU A 136 -11.79 -0.49 4.02
N TYR A 137 -11.47 -1.08 2.87
CA TYR A 137 -11.85 -2.46 2.56
C TYR A 137 -11.25 -3.45 3.57
N ILE A 138 -9.95 -3.32 3.88
CA ILE A 138 -9.28 -4.16 4.88
C ILE A 138 -9.98 -4.04 6.24
N MET A 139 -10.24 -2.82 6.71
CA MET A 139 -10.96 -2.58 7.96
C MET A 139 -12.34 -3.23 7.97
N GLY A 140 -13.09 -3.10 6.88
CA GLY A 140 -14.40 -3.73 6.72
C GLY A 140 -14.34 -5.26 6.82
N ARG A 141 -13.35 -5.88 6.17
CA ARG A 141 -13.13 -7.33 6.21
C ARG A 141 -12.76 -7.83 7.62
N ILE A 142 -11.88 -7.10 8.32
CA ILE A 142 -11.51 -7.40 9.70
C ILE A 142 -12.73 -7.28 10.62
N TRP A 143 -13.52 -6.21 10.45
CA TRP A 143 -14.73 -6.03 11.23
C TRP A 143 -15.74 -7.16 11.03
N MET A 144 -15.98 -7.56 9.76
CA MET A 144 -16.88 -8.68 9.42
C MET A 144 -16.42 -9.99 10.03
N ALA A 145 -15.13 -10.24 10.11
CA ALA A 145 -14.59 -11.46 10.69
C ALA A 145 -14.70 -11.50 12.23
N ALA A 146 -14.60 -10.33 12.88
CA ALA A 146 -14.66 -10.22 14.34
C ALA A 146 -16.09 -10.07 14.90
N ASN A 147 -17.06 -9.71 14.05
CA ASN A 147 -18.42 -9.35 14.49
C ASN A 147 -19.48 -10.01 13.59
N GLN A 148 -20.68 -10.14 14.12
CA GLN A 148 -21.85 -10.45 13.29
C GLN A 148 -22.27 -9.21 12.52
N ALA A 149 -21.72 -9.03 11.34
CA ALA A 149 -22.10 -7.93 10.45
C ALA A 149 -23.48 -8.19 9.84
N ASP A 150 -24.29 -7.12 9.68
CA ASP A 150 -25.55 -7.22 8.98
C ASP A 150 -25.33 -7.36 7.46
N SER A 151 -26.38 -7.79 6.74
CA SER A 151 -26.30 -8.06 5.31
C SER A 151 -26.03 -6.81 4.47
N GLU A 152 -26.43 -5.64 4.93
CA GLU A 152 -26.21 -4.36 4.24
C GLU A 152 -24.72 -3.99 4.31
N PHE A 153 -24.09 -4.09 5.48
CA PHE A 153 -22.66 -3.85 5.64
C PHE A 153 -21.81 -4.84 4.84
N ILE A 154 -22.16 -6.14 4.86
CA ILE A 154 -21.47 -7.17 4.06
C ILE A 154 -21.54 -6.78 2.57
N SER A 155 -22.75 -6.47 2.06
CA SER A 155 -22.95 -6.07 0.67
C SER A 155 -22.16 -4.82 0.29
N LEU A 156 -22.04 -3.86 1.20
CA LEU A 156 -21.26 -2.64 0.99
C LEU A 156 -19.76 -2.96 0.83
N ILE A 157 -19.19 -3.76 1.73
CA ILE A 157 -17.78 -4.14 1.70
C ILE A 157 -17.45 -5.00 0.48
N ASP A 158 -18.33 -5.94 0.11
CA ASP A 158 -18.17 -6.75 -1.09
C ASP A 158 -18.22 -5.89 -2.36
N SER A 159 -19.15 -4.92 -2.41
CA SER A 159 -19.25 -3.97 -3.53
C SER A 159 -18.02 -3.07 -3.64
N LEU A 160 -17.48 -2.61 -2.52
CA LEU A 160 -16.23 -1.84 -2.46
C LEU A 160 -15.06 -2.69 -2.98
N GLY A 161 -14.94 -3.93 -2.50
CA GLY A 161 -13.90 -4.86 -2.95
C GLY A 161 -13.99 -5.13 -4.46
N ALA A 162 -15.18 -5.39 -4.98
CA ALA A 162 -15.40 -5.61 -6.40
C ALA A 162 -15.06 -4.37 -7.26
N ALA A 163 -15.38 -3.17 -6.77
CA ALA A 163 -15.04 -1.92 -7.46
C ALA A 163 -13.51 -1.66 -7.47
N LEU A 164 -12.84 -1.89 -6.35
CA LEU A 164 -11.39 -1.77 -6.24
C LEU A 164 -10.67 -2.79 -7.12
N GLY A 165 -11.08 -4.06 -7.09
CA GLY A 165 -10.47 -5.13 -7.88
C GLY A 165 -10.62 -4.93 -9.40
N LYS A 166 -11.60 -4.16 -9.85
CA LYS A 166 -11.83 -3.81 -11.27
C LYS A 166 -11.19 -2.48 -11.68
N SER A 167 -10.57 -1.76 -10.76
CA SER A 167 -10.04 -0.43 -11.05
C SER A 167 -8.82 -0.50 -11.96
N ARG A 168 -8.89 0.12 -13.12
CA ARG A 168 -7.76 0.25 -14.06
C ARG A 168 -6.55 0.96 -13.45
N TYR A 169 -6.76 1.77 -12.43
CA TYR A 169 -5.69 2.49 -11.74
C TYR A 169 -4.91 1.61 -10.75
N LEU A 170 -5.38 0.38 -10.50
CA LEU A 170 -4.72 -0.63 -9.71
C LEU A 170 -4.22 -1.81 -10.58
N ASP A 171 -4.16 -1.63 -11.92
CA ASP A 171 -3.84 -2.65 -12.92
C ASP A 171 -4.69 -3.93 -12.83
N GLY A 172 -5.82 -3.84 -12.13
CA GLY A 172 -6.97 -4.73 -12.16
C GLY A 172 -6.78 -6.19 -11.80
N HIS A 173 -5.58 -6.77 -11.81
CA HIS A 173 -5.41 -8.22 -11.63
C HIS A 173 -4.07 -8.62 -10.99
N SER A 174 -3.30 -7.69 -10.46
CA SER A 174 -1.98 -7.97 -9.91
C SER A 174 -1.88 -7.57 -8.44
N THR A 175 -1.42 -8.49 -7.62
CA THR A 175 -1.01 -8.23 -6.24
C THR A 175 0.39 -7.64 -6.14
N ASN A 176 1.04 -7.33 -7.25
CA ASN A 176 2.36 -6.69 -7.23
C ASN A 176 2.25 -5.20 -6.89
N TRP A 177 2.00 -4.92 -5.63
CA TRP A 177 1.89 -3.57 -5.09
C TRP A 177 3.17 -2.74 -5.24
N SER A 178 4.34 -3.37 -5.23
CA SER A 178 5.61 -2.68 -5.47
C SER A 178 5.66 -2.10 -6.87
N GLN A 179 5.17 -2.83 -7.87
CA GLN A 179 5.05 -2.33 -9.25
C GLN A 179 4.03 -1.20 -9.35
N GLN A 180 2.89 -1.31 -8.63
CA GLN A 180 1.87 -0.27 -8.58
C GLN A 180 2.44 1.05 -8.04
N PHE A 181 3.19 1.02 -6.94
CA PHE A 181 3.85 2.20 -6.39
C PHE A 181 4.93 2.74 -7.34
N TRP A 182 5.69 1.86 -7.98
CA TRP A 182 6.70 2.25 -8.96
C TRP A 182 6.09 2.96 -10.16
N ALA A 183 5.02 2.45 -10.74
CA ALA A 183 4.30 3.08 -11.84
C ALA A 183 3.78 4.48 -11.49
N MET A 184 3.37 4.71 -10.23
CA MET A 184 2.98 6.04 -9.77
C MET A 184 4.14 7.04 -9.73
N MET A 185 5.36 6.59 -9.49
CA MET A 185 6.53 7.48 -9.37
C MET A 185 7.09 7.93 -10.72
N TRP A 186 7.07 7.05 -11.72
CA TRP A 186 7.80 7.21 -12.97
C TRP A 186 6.89 7.50 -14.17
N GLU A 187 5.90 8.34 -14.02
CA GLU A 187 5.14 8.81 -15.18
C GLU A 187 5.97 9.80 -16.00
N ARG A 188 6.32 9.40 -17.21
CA ARG A 188 6.93 10.26 -18.21
C ARG A 188 5.82 11.12 -18.86
N GLY A 189 5.85 12.47 -18.68
CA GLY A 189 5.26 13.45 -19.59
C GLY A 189 3.92 13.13 -20.27
N GLY A 190 3.06 12.29 -19.67
CA GLY A 190 1.78 11.87 -20.23
C GLY A 190 1.72 10.43 -20.73
N GLY A 191 2.83 9.69 -20.73
CA GLY A 191 2.90 8.25 -21.01
C GLY A 191 3.35 7.47 -19.76
N THR A 192 2.79 6.31 -19.55
CA THR A 192 3.28 5.33 -18.57
C THR A 192 4.56 4.68 -19.09
N ILE A 193 5.52 4.37 -18.18
CA ILE A 193 6.76 3.66 -18.56
C ILE A 193 6.49 2.25 -19.09
N PHE A 194 5.26 1.78 -19.00
CA PHE A 194 4.83 0.43 -19.35
C PHE A 194 3.73 0.44 -20.43
N GLU A 195 3.96 1.10 -21.54
CA GLU A 195 3.28 0.75 -22.79
C GLU A 195 4.14 -0.24 -23.60
#